data_e5ba36c5458aaabdc46b11ab60b297d3
#
_entry.id   e5ba36c5458aaabdc46b11ab60b297d3
#
_cell.length_a   1.000
_cell.length_b   1.000
_cell.length_c   1.000
_cell.angle_alpha   90.00
_cell.angle_beta   90.00
_cell.angle_gamma   90.00
#
_symmetry.space_group_name_H-M   'P 1'
#
loop_
_entity.id
_entity.type
_entity.pdbx_description
1 polymer ?
#
loop_
_entity_poly.entity_id
_entity_poly.type
_entity_poly.pdbx_seq_one_letter_code
_entity_poly.pdbx_strand_id
1 'polypeptide(L)'
;MVKGLYTAYTGMINEQKRLDVLSNNLANADTNGYKKEGTTSQTFADELAIKIKDTSSYGLAQKLGTISMGVHIGETYTDYSTGSFKVTDNSTDFAIKGDGFFAIAYTDKQGNSSVKYTRDGAFTVNTQGYLVTKDGDYVLNANDARNGNVNGRIRVDPTQKITVDELGNIYQNDQQVGTIGIVDFADYDYLAKYGENMYDLVNGGTVTAADGRIVQGTLESSNVNVVSEMVNMITISRAY
;
A
#
# COMPACT_ATOMS: atom_id res chain seq x y z
N MET A 1 34.93 11.13 -19.98
CA MET A 1 34.78 11.76 -18.65
C MET A 1 33.32 12.15 -18.36
N VAL A 2 32.59 12.77 -19.31
CA VAL A 2 31.18 13.19 -19.09
C VAL A 2 30.25 11.99 -18.82
N LYS A 3 30.40 10.87 -19.52
CA LYS A 3 29.56 9.67 -19.32
C LYS A 3 29.70 9.07 -17.91
N GLY A 4 30.92 9.00 -17.37
CA GLY A 4 31.13 8.50 -16.00
C GLY A 4 30.53 9.41 -14.92
N LEU A 5 30.56 10.73 -15.13
CA LEU A 5 29.88 11.68 -14.26
C LEU A 5 28.36 11.50 -14.28
N TYR A 6 27.80 11.25 -15.47
CA TYR A 6 26.36 11.01 -15.62
C TYR A 6 25.95 9.70 -14.94
N THR A 7 26.72 8.62 -15.10
CA THR A 7 26.46 7.35 -14.41
C THR A 7 26.52 7.49 -12.88
N ALA A 8 27.50 8.24 -12.36
CA ALA A 8 27.58 8.54 -10.93
C ALA A 8 26.39 9.37 -10.45
N TYR A 9 25.98 10.37 -11.19
CA TYR A 9 24.82 11.20 -10.88
C TYR A 9 23.51 10.40 -10.84
N THR A 10 23.26 9.55 -11.84
CA THR A 10 22.08 8.70 -11.88
C THR A 10 22.08 7.68 -10.74
N GLY A 11 23.26 7.14 -10.38
CA GLY A 11 23.43 6.27 -9.22
C GLY A 11 23.03 6.97 -7.90
N MET A 12 23.53 8.20 -7.68
CA MET A 12 23.17 8.99 -6.50
C MET A 12 21.66 9.28 -6.42
N ILE A 13 21.03 9.67 -7.52
CA ILE A 13 19.56 9.90 -7.55
C ILE A 13 18.80 8.60 -7.24
N ASN A 14 19.25 7.47 -7.76
CA ASN A 14 18.65 6.18 -7.47
C ASN A 14 18.72 5.86 -5.96
N GLU A 15 19.90 6.01 -5.34
CA GLU A 15 20.05 5.77 -3.91
C GLU A 15 19.28 6.77 -3.05
N GLN A 16 19.18 8.04 -3.46
CA GLN A 16 18.34 9.03 -2.79
C GLN A 16 16.87 8.63 -2.77
N LYS A 17 16.32 8.22 -3.91
CA LYS A 17 14.92 7.76 -3.99
C LYS A 17 14.68 6.49 -3.17
N ARG A 18 15.65 5.57 -3.12
CA ARG A 18 15.58 4.41 -2.23
C ARG A 18 15.56 4.82 -0.75
N LEU A 19 16.36 5.82 -0.37
CA LEU A 19 16.33 6.39 0.98
C LEU A 19 14.97 7.01 1.30
N ASP A 20 14.35 7.71 0.36
CA ASP A 20 13.02 8.31 0.54
C ASP A 20 11.98 7.23 0.85
N VAL A 21 11.97 6.11 0.12
CA VAL A 21 11.05 4.99 0.37
C VAL A 21 11.32 4.32 1.72
N LEU A 22 12.59 4.08 2.08
CA LEU A 22 12.94 3.50 3.39
C LEU A 22 12.55 4.43 4.55
N SER A 23 12.74 5.74 4.37
CA SER A 23 12.32 6.74 5.36
C SER A 23 10.80 6.75 5.55
N ASN A 24 10.05 6.63 4.46
CA ASN A 24 8.58 6.51 4.50
C ASN A 24 8.15 5.21 5.23
N ASN A 25 8.76 4.07 4.92
CA ASN A 25 8.50 2.82 5.64
C ASN A 25 8.78 2.95 7.13
N LEU A 26 9.91 3.56 7.49
CA LEU A 26 10.30 3.74 8.89
C LEU A 26 9.34 4.67 9.63
N ALA A 27 8.92 5.76 9.00
CA ALA A 27 7.94 6.69 9.57
C ALA A 27 6.59 6.01 9.86
N ASN A 28 6.20 5.03 9.01
CA ASN A 28 4.95 4.29 9.11
C ASN A 28 5.07 2.91 9.76
N ALA A 29 6.16 2.65 10.48
CA ALA A 29 6.38 1.36 11.13
C ALA A 29 5.35 1.07 12.25
N ASP A 30 4.83 2.11 12.91
CA ASP A 30 3.81 2.01 13.96
C ASP A 30 2.38 2.28 13.44
N THR A 31 2.23 2.56 12.14
CA THR A 31 0.92 2.83 11.53
C THR A 31 0.17 1.52 11.33
N ASN A 32 -1.07 1.41 11.85
CA ASN A 32 -1.89 0.22 11.73
C ASN A 32 -2.23 -0.06 10.26
N GLY A 33 -2.13 -1.33 9.86
CA GLY A 33 -2.46 -1.77 8.50
C GLY A 33 -1.56 -1.23 7.38
N TYR A 34 -0.49 -0.49 7.71
CA TYR A 34 0.47 -0.02 6.71
C TYR A 34 1.23 -1.19 6.08
N LYS A 35 1.37 -1.15 4.76
CA LYS A 35 2.13 -2.13 3.97
C LYS A 35 3.41 -1.51 3.45
N LYS A 36 4.50 -2.23 3.64
CA LYS A 36 5.85 -1.85 3.25
C LYS A 36 5.95 -1.61 1.74
N GLU A 37 6.64 -0.57 1.34
CA GLU A 37 7.00 -0.31 -0.05
C GLU A 37 8.44 -0.73 -0.33
N GLY A 38 8.65 -1.32 -1.48
CA GLY A 38 9.96 -1.62 -2.01
C GLY A 38 10.19 -0.94 -3.36
N THR A 39 11.45 -0.88 -3.79
CA THR A 39 11.85 -0.32 -5.08
C THR A 39 12.73 -1.29 -5.82
N THR A 40 12.53 -1.39 -7.14
CA THR A 40 13.44 -2.09 -8.04
C THR A 40 14.29 -1.07 -8.81
N SER A 41 15.57 -1.37 -8.97
CA SER A 41 16.47 -0.55 -9.80
C SER A 41 16.64 -1.20 -11.16
N GLN A 42 16.46 -0.41 -12.21
CA GLN A 42 16.67 -0.84 -13.60
C GLN A 42 17.81 -0.06 -14.22
N THR A 43 18.58 -0.72 -15.12
CA THR A 43 19.60 -0.05 -15.93
C THR A 43 18.94 0.68 -17.09
N PHE A 44 19.51 1.82 -17.49
CA PHE A 44 19.12 2.44 -18.75
C PHE A 44 19.46 1.51 -19.92
N ALA A 45 18.72 1.67 -21.02
CA ALA A 45 19.00 0.94 -22.25
C ALA A 45 20.46 1.15 -22.69
N ASP A 46 21.09 0.07 -23.11
CA ASP A 46 22.47 0.11 -23.57
C ASP A 46 22.58 0.92 -24.87
N GLU A 47 23.52 1.86 -24.88
CA GLU A 47 23.87 2.61 -26.08
C GLU A 47 25.13 2.06 -26.75
N LEU A 48 25.17 2.10 -28.08
CA LEU A 48 26.31 1.67 -28.86
C LEU A 48 27.48 2.67 -28.69
N ALA A 49 28.59 2.19 -28.15
CA ALA A 49 29.83 2.96 -28.08
C ALA A 49 30.65 2.75 -29.35
N ILE A 50 30.94 3.86 -30.05
CA ILE A 50 31.79 3.86 -31.23
C ILE A 50 33.05 4.67 -30.98
N LYS A 51 34.16 4.22 -31.51
CA LYS A 51 35.44 4.94 -31.48
C LYS A 51 35.46 5.96 -32.64
N ILE A 52 35.49 7.25 -32.30
CA ILE A 52 35.57 8.32 -33.28
C ILE A 52 37.04 8.73 -33.43
N LYS A 53 37.52 8.96 -34.67
CA LYS A 53 38.90 9.35 -35.03
C LYS A 53 39.96 8.25 -34.76
N ASP A 54 39.69 7.04 -35.14
CA ASP A 54 40.73 6.03 -35.24
C ASP A 54 41.39 6.11 -36.60
N THR A 55 42.65 6.54 -36.63
CA THR A 55 43.47 6.66 -37.86
C THR A 55 44.05 5.31 -38.31
N SER A 56 43.85 4.24 -37.52
CA SER A 56 44.34 2.87 -37.84
C SER A 56 43.48 2.10 -38.83
N SER A 57 42.20 2.52 -39.01
CA SER A 57 41.29 1.93 -40.00
C SER A 57 40.63 3.00 -40.85
N TYR A 58 40.77 2.88 -42.16
CA TYR A 58 40.23 3.89 -43.11
C TYR A 58 38.70 3.80 -43.16
N GLY A 59 38.03 4.87 -42.70
CA GLY A 59 36.65 5.15 -43.08
C GLY A 59 35.49 4.54 -42.30
N LEU A 60 35.72 3.68 -41.30
CA LEU A 60 34.64 3.05 -40.50
C LEU A 60 34.82 3.29 -39.01
N ALA A 61 33.81 3.86 -38.35
CA ALA A 61 33.77 3.97 -36.90
C ALA A 61 33.75 2.55 -36.27
N GLN A 62 34.78 2.21 -35.54
CA GLN A 62 34.90 0.89 -34.91
C GLN A 62 33.95 0.79 -33.70
N LYS A 63 33.12 -0.25 -33.70
CA LYS A 63 32.25 -0.56 -32.56
C LYS A 63 33.06 -1.02 -31.37
N LEU A 64 32.94 -0.37 -30.23
CA LEU A 64 33.63 -0.74 -28.99
C LEU A 64 32.81 -1.65 -28.09
N GLY A 65 31.48 -1.76 -28.37
CA GLY A 65 30.53 -2.50 -27.55
C GLY A 65 29.37 -1.63 -27.14
N THR A 66 28.62 -2.09 -26.16
CA THR A 66 27.51 -1.34 -25.55
C THR A 66 27.94 -0.72 -24.22
N ILE A 67 27.37 0.41 -23.87
CA ILE A 67 27.59 1.09 -22.59
C ILE A 67 26.24 1.47 -21.98
N SER A 68 26.05 1.12 -20.71
CA SER A 68 24.90 1.59 -19.94
C SER A 68 25.16 2.98 -19.38
N MET A 69 24.12 3.82 -19.39
CA MET A 69 24.18 5.21 -18.89
C MET A 69 23.87 5.32 -17.38
N GLY A 70 23.83 4.21 -16.67
CA GLY A 70 23.59 4.14 -15.24
C GLY A 70 22.29 3.42 -14.88
N VAL A 71 21.71 3.77 -13.74
CA VAL A 71 20.53 3.13 -13.16
C VAL A 71 19.46 4.16 -12.81
N HIS A 72 18.21 3.72 -12.79
CA HIS A 72 17.05 4.48 -12.30
C HIS A 72 16.12 3.54 -11.55
N ILE A 73 15.18 4.11 -10.77
CA ILE A 73 14.10 3.31 -10.20
C ILE A 73 13.17 2.89 -11.33
N GLY A 74 13.02 1.57 -11.50
CA GLY A 74 12.11 1.00 -12.47
C GLY A 74 10.69 1.00 -11.95
N GLU A 75 10.46 0.36 -10.80
CA GLU A 75 9.14 0.19 -10.20
C GLU A 75 9.22 0.34 -8.70
N THR A 76 8.13 0.85 -8.12
CA THR A 76 7.83 0.74 -6.70
C THR A 76 6.72 -0.28 -6.52
N TYR A 77 6.89 -1.22 -5.61
CA TYR A 77 5.90 -2.25 -5.32
C TYR A 77 5.53 -2.22 -3.84
N THR A 78 4.31 -2.66 -3.51
CA THR A 78 3.82 -2.79 -2.15
C THR A 78 3.85 -4.26 -1.74
N ASP A 79 4.41 -4.56 -0.58
CA ASP A 79 4.38 -5.89 0.03
C ASP A 79 3.11 -6.03 0.87
N TYR A 80 2.13 -6.76 0.35
CA TYR A 80 0.84 -6.97 1.00
C TYR A 80 0.84 -8.08 2.06
N SER A 81 2.00 -8.65 2.41
CA SER A 81 2.10 -9.65 3.47
C SER A 81 1.49 -9.16 4.79
N THR A 82 0.87 -10.07 5.53
CA THR A 82 0.20 -9.76 6.79
C THR A 82 1.23 -9.35 7.85
N GLY A 83 0.97 -8.25 8.55
CA GLY A 83 1.75 -7.79 9.70
C GLY A 83 1.47 -8.58 10.96
N SER A 84 2.10 -8.21 12.06
CA SER A 84 1.79 -8.78 13.38
C SER A 84 0.47 -8.23 13.92
N PHE A 85 -0.23 -9.05 14.72
CA PHE A 85 -1.48 -8.64 15.35
C PHE A 85 -1.24 -8.11 16.76
N LYS A 86 -1.81 -6.94 17.05
CA LYS A 86 -1.78 -6.30 18.36
C LYS A 86 -3.17 -6.33 18.98
N VAL A 87 -3.31 -6.99 20.12
CA VAL A 87 -4.57 -7.02 20.88
C VAL A 87 -4.78 -5.66 21.55
N THR A 88 -5.95 -5.06 21.36
CA THR A 88 -6.32 -3.75 21.91
C THR A 88 -7.49 -3.82 22.88
N ASP A 89 -8.23 -4.95 22.89
CA ASP A 89 -9.46 -5.15 23.68
C ASP A 89 -10.58 -4.12 23.42
N ASN A 90 -10.42 -3.28 22.41
CA ASN A 90 -11.45 -2.34 21.99
C ASN A 90 -12.46 -3.05 21.05
N SER A 91 -13.75 -2.93 21.35
CA SER A 91 -14.79 -3.64 20.60
C SER A 91 -14.98 -3.16 19.16
N THR A 92 -14.44 -2.01 18.80
CA THR A 92 -14.52 -1.42 17.45
C THR A 92 -13.24 -1.56 16.63
N ASP A 93 -12.22 -2.20 17.21
CA ASP A 93 -10.98 -2.51 16.51
C ASP A 93 -11.08 -3.90 15.87
N PHE A 94 -10.73 -3.99 14.60
CA PHE A 94 -10.83 -5.21 13.80
C PHE A 94 -9.54 -5.45 13.03
N ALA A 95 -9.14 -6.71 12.93
CA ALA A 95 -8.07 -7.12 12.04
C ALA A 95 -8.57 -8.21 11.08
N ILE A 96 -8.01 -8.25 9.89
CA ILE A 96 -8.29 -9.31 8.91
C ILE A 96 -7.17 -10.36 9.02
N LYS A 97 -7.54 -11.58 9.38
CA LYS A 97 -6.64 -12.73 9.35
C LYS A 97 -6.75 -13.41 7.99
N GLY A 98 -5.73 -13.26 7.16
CA GLY A 98 -5.71 -13.72 5.76
C GLY A 98 -5.75 -12.55 4.78
N ASP A 99 -6.13 -12.86 3.54
CA ASP A 99 -6.15 -11.89 2.45
C ASP A 99 -7.47 -11.11 2.42
N GLY A 100 -7.41 -9.85 1.97
CA GLY A 100 -8.56 -8.95 1.83
C GLY A 100 -8.34 -7.58 2.44
N PHE A 101 -9.28 -6.68 2.22
CA PHE A 101 -9.25 -5.29 2.66
C PHE A 101 -10.63 -4.87 3.14
N PHE A 102 -10.67 -3.97 4.11
CA PHE A 102 -11.91 -3.27 4.47
C PHE A 102 -12.26 -2.27 3.38
N ALA A 103 -13.52 -2.24 2.97
CA ALA A 103 -14.02 -1.25 2.03
C ALA A 103 -14.60 -0.05 2.79
N ILE A 104 -14.18 1.15 2.41
CA ILE A 104 -14.62 2.41 2.99
C ILE A 104 -15.16 3.34 1.91
N ALA A 105 -16.15 4.14 2.27
CA ALA A 105 -16.65 5.23 1.43
C ALA A 105 -15.88 6.50 1.77
N TYR A 106 -14.86 6.79 0.99
CA TYR A 106 -14.08 8.02 1.08
C TYR A 106 -14.81 9.16 0.37
N THR A 107 -14.86 10.32 1.01
CA THR A 107 -15.44 11.53 0.41
C THR A 107 -14.37 12.60 0.27
N ASP A 108 -14.10 12.97 -0.98
CA ASP A 108 -13.15 14.03 -1.33
C ASP A 108 -13.63 15.42 -0.83
N LYS A 109 -12.71 16.35 -0.70
CA LYS A 109 -13.00 17.77 -0.35
C LYS A 109 -13.97 18.46 -1.31
N GLN A 110 -14.13 17.93 -2.52
CA GLN A 110 -15.06 18.40 -3.54
C GLN A 110 -16.46 17.77 -3.40
N GLY A 111 -16.66 16.84 -2.44
CA GLY A 111 -17.92 16.13 -2.22
C GLY A 111 -18.12 14.89 -3.09
N ASN A 112 -17.12 14.48 -3.87
CA ASN A 112 -17.19 13.23 -4.63
C ASN A 112 -16.89 12.05 -3.70
N SER A 113 -17.77 11.05 -3.70
CA SER A 113 -17.55 9.83 -2.92
C SER A 113 -17.06 8.71 -3.80
N SER A 114 -16.04 7.98 -3.35
CA SER A 114 -15.47 6.81 -4.00
C SER A 114 -15.21 5.71 -2.99
N VAL A 115 -15.21 4.46 -3.45
CA VAL A 115 -14.82 3.34 -2.60
C VAL A 115 -13.30 3.27 -2.56
N LYS A 116 -12.74 3.21 -1.37
CA LYS A 116 -11.33 2.97 -1.10
C LYS A 116 -11.19 1.74 -0.21
N TYR A 117 -10.00 1.21 -0.16
CA TYR A 117 -9.72 -0.03 0.54
C TYR A 117 -8.60 0.21 1.55
N THR A 118 -8.70 -0.41 2.72
CA THR A 118 -7.70 -0.25 3.78
C THR A 118 -7.51 -1.53 4.57
N ARG A 119 -6.33 -1.68 5.19
CA ARG A 119 -6.07 -2.71 6.22
C ARG A 119 -6.14 -2.13 7.64
N ASP A 120 -6.29 -0.81 7.78
CA ASP A 120 -6.53 -0.22 9.11
C ASP A 120 -7.95 -0.53 9.56
N GLY A 121 -8.06 -1.28 10.64
CA GLY A 121 -9.32 -1.65 11.27
C GLY A 121 -9.63 -0.86 12.53
N ALA A 122 -8.95 0.25 12.79
CA ALA A 122 -9.22 1.10 13.93
C ALA A 122 -10.43 2.00 13.66
N PHE A 123 -11.62 1.42 13.82
CA PHE A 123 -12.88 2.11 13.57
C PHE A 123 -13.47 2.72 14.84
N THR A 124 -14.32 3.69 14.64
CA THR A 124 -15.08 4.34 15.72
C THR A 124 -16.56 4.49 15.32
N VAL A 125 -17.45 4.66 16.31
CA VAL A 125 -18.86 4.94 16.04
C VAL A 125 -19.08 6.43 16.19
N ASN A 126 -19.60 7.07 15.14
CA ASN A 126 -19.90 8.50 15.19
C ASN A 126 -21.20 8.78 15.97
N THR A 127 -21.51 10.06 16.22
CA THR A 127 -22.71 10.50 16.96
C THR A 127 -24.01 10.11 16.28
N GLN A 128 -23.99 9.80 14.99
CA GLN A 128 -25.15 9.36 14.22
C GLN A 128 -25.34 7.85 14.23
N GLY A 129 -24.41 7.11 14.87
CA GLY A 129 -24.42 5.66 14.95
C GLY A 129 -23.83 4.95 13.72
N TYR A 130 -23.02 5.62 12.92
CA TYR A 130 -22.31 4.96 11.82
C TYR A 130 -20.89 4.54 12.22
N LEU A 131 -20.48 3.39 11.71
CA LEU A 131 -19.10 2.92 11.82
C LEU A 131 -18.23 3.71 10.84
N VAL A 132 -17.22 4.39 11.37
CA VAL A 132 -16.33 5.27 10.59
C VAL A 132 -14.86 5.02 10.93
N THR A 133 -13.96 5.39 10.02
CA THR A 133 -12.52 5.46 10.27
C THR A 133 -12.19 6.64 11.20
N LYS A 134 -10.94 6.75 11.61
CA LYS A 134 -10.45 7.91 12.39
C LYS A 134 -10.61 9.24 11.63
N ASP A 135 -10.55 9.18 10.30
CA ASP A 135 -10.67 10.34 9.41
C ASP A 135 -12.13 10.71 9.11
N GLY A 136 -13.09 9.86 9.53
CA GLY A 136 -14.51 10.10 9.36
C GLY A 136 -15.14 9.42 8.14
N ASP A 137 -14.40 8.61 7.42
CA ASP A 137 -14.92 7.85 6.27
C ASP A 137 -15.77 6.67 6.73
N TYR A 138 -16.86 6.39 6.01
CA TYR A 138 -17.81 5.36 6.40
C TYR A 138 -17.33 3.95 5.99
N VAL A 139 -17.44 3.01 6.91
CA VAL A 139 -17.21 1.58 6.61
C VAL A 139 -18.41 1.03 5.84
N LEU A 140 -18.15 0.33 4.75
CA LEU A 140 -19.18 -0.23 3.87
C LEU A 140 -19.55 -1.65 4.27
N ASN A 141 -20.81 -2.00 3.97
CA ASN A 141 -21.28 -3.37 4.13
C ASN A 141 -20.75 -4.29 3.00
N ALA A 142 -20.83 -5.61 3.20
CA ALA A 142 -20.26 -6.60 2.30
C ALA A 142 -20.85 -6.56 0.88
N ASN A 143 -22.15 -6.24 0.73
CA ASN A 143 -22.80 -6.20 -0.58
C ASN A 143 -22.35 -4.99 -1.40
N ASP A 144 -22.34 -3.81 -0.76
CA ASP A 144 -22.01 -2.56 -1.43
C ASP A 144 -20.48 -2.46 -1.66
N ALA A 145 -19.67 -3.02 -0.76
CA ALA A 145 -18.23 -3.14 -0.93
C ALA A 145 -17.84 -3.88 -2.23
N ARG A 146 -18.53 -4.99 -2.54
CA ARG A 146 -18.29 -5.78 -3.76
C ARG A 146 -18.79 -5.09 -5.03
N ASN A 147 -19.87 -4.33 -4.92
CA ASN A 147 -20.50 -3.65 -6.05
C ASN A 147 -19.91 -2.25 -6.30
N GLY A 148 -18.97 -1.79 -5.49
CA GLY A 148 -18.40 -0.44 -5.57
C GLY A 148 -19.39 0.67 -5.22
N ASN A 149 -20.42 0.36 -4.41
CA ASN A 149 -21.45 1.33 -4.03
C ASN A 149 -21.08 2.02 -2.71
N VAL A 150 -21.08 3.34 -2.69
CA VAL A 150 -20.69 4.18 -1.54
C VAL A 150 -21.80 4.37 -0.50
N ASN A 151 -23.01 3.88 -0.76
CA ASN A 151 -24.19 4.14 0.09
C ASN A 151 -24.40 3.09 1.19
N GLY A 152 -23.68 1.98 1.16
CA GLY A 152 -23.84 0.85 2.07
C GLY A 152 -23.24 1.07 3.46
N ARG A 153 -23.58 2.15 4.14
CA ARG A 153 -23.05 2.52 5.44
C ARG A 153 -23.59 1.61 6.53
N ILE A 154 -22.73 1.15 7.42
CA ILE A 154 -23.11 0.30 8.55
C ILE A 154 -23.57 1.19 9.71
N ARG A 155 -24.80 0.97 10.16
CA ARG A 155 -25.37 1.70 11.30
C ARG A 155 -25.43 0.78 12.52
N VAL A 156 -24.89 1.24 13.64
CA VAL A 156 -24.85 0.54 14.92
C VAL A 156 -25.34 1.47 16.04
N ASP A 157 -25.89 0.93 17.11
CA ASP A 157 -26.26 1.71 18.28
C ASP A 157 -25.01 1.99 19.14
N PRO A 158 -24.60 3.27 19.35
CA PRO A 158 -23.41 3.59 20.13
C PRO A 158 -23.53 3.23 21.62
N THR A 159 -24.76 2.99 22.12
CA THR A 159 -24.98 2.65 23.53
C THR A 159 -24.88 1.15 23.82
N GLN A 160 -24.84 0.30 22.78
CA GLN A 160 -24.84 -1.15 22.91
C GLN A 160 -23.49 -1.74 22.54
N LYS A 161 -23.15 -2.84 23.21
CA LYS A 161 -21.91 -3.58 22.89
C LYS A 161 -22.00 -4.17 21.49
N ILE A 162 -20.97 -3.97 20.70
CA ILE A 162 -20.81 -4.55 19.38
C ILE A 162 -20.07 -5.88 19.53
N THR A 163 -20.61 -6.94 18.94
CA THR A 163 -19.93 -8.23 18.81
C THR A 163 -19.89 -8.60 17.33
N VAL A 164 -18.71 -9.03 16.86
CA VAL A 164 -18.51 -9.38 15.45
C VAL A 164 -18.00 -10.80 15.37
N ASP A 165 -18.60 -11.58 14.48
CA ASP A 165 -18.14 -12.95 14.20
C ASP A 165 -16.98 -12.98 13.17
N GLU A 166 -16.38 -14.13 12.96
CA GLU A 166 -15.27 -14.32 12.03
C GLU A 166 -15.64 -14.00 10.56
N LEU A 167 -16.92 -14.02 10.22
CA LEU A 167 -17.44 -13.70 8.88
C LEU A 167 -17.73 -12.21 8.70
N GLY A 168 -17.56 -11.42 9.75
CA GLY A 168 -17.80 -9.99 9.72
C GLY A 168 -19.24 -9.57 10.02
N ASN A 169 -20.10 -10.49 10.46
CA ASN A 169 -21.46 -10.12 10.87
C ASN A 169 -21.43 -9.42 12.21
N ILE A 170 -22.06 -8.24 12.26
CA ILE A 170 -22.16 -7.41 13.46
C ILE A 170 -23.45 -7.76 14.18
N TYR A 171 -23.33 -8.09 15.46
CA TYR A 171 -24.43 -8.38 16.35
C TYR A 171 -24.53 -7.34 17.45
N GLN A 172 -25.77 -6.92 17.75
CA GLN A 172 -26.13 -6.12 18.92
C GLN A 172 -27.41 -6.75 19.54
N ASN A 173 -27.38 -7.07 20.84
CA ASN A 173 -28.48 -7.76 21.53
C ASN A 173 -28.95 -9.05 20.80
N ASP A 174 -27.98 -9.86 20.32
CA ASP A 174 -28.21 -11.10 19.57
C ASP A 174 -28.96 -10.91 18.23
N GLN A 175 -29.10 -9.67 17.77
CA GLN A 175 -29.64 -9.37 16.44
C GLN A 175 -28.53 -8.94 15.50
N GLN A 176 -28.51 -9.48 14.29
CA GLN A 176 -27.60 -9.04 13.24
C GLN A 176 -28.01 -7.68 12.72
N VAL A 177 -27.10 -6.71 12.86
CA VAL A 177 -27.33 -5.31 12.45
C VAL A 177 -26.73 -5.02 11.08
N GLY A 178 -25.64 -5.71 10.73
CA GLY A 178 -24.93 -5.52 9.46
C GLY A 178 -23.82 -6.52 9.27
N THR A 179 -23.10 -6.41 8.17
CA THR A 179 -21.91 -7.22 7.86
C THR A 179 -20.83 -6.30 7.35
N ILE A 180 -19.63 -6.36 7.93
CA ILE A 180 -18.47 -5.56 7.48
C ILE A 180 -18.04 -6.02 6.09
N GLY A 181 -17.84 -5.08 5.18
CA GLY A 181 -17.37 -5.35 3.82
C GLY A 181 -15.89 -5.67 3.79
N ILE A 182 -15.57 -6.95 3.59
CA ILE A 182 -14.22 -7.38 3.24
C ILE A 182 -14.23 -7.79 1.79
N VAL A 183 -13.25 -7.31 1.05
CA VAL A 183 -13.04 -7.62 -0.37
C VAL A 183 -11.61 -8.01 -0.61
N ASP A 184 -11.39 -8.80 -1.62
CA ASP A 184 -10.07 -9.15 -2.12
C ASP A 184 -9.98 -8.81 -3.62
N PHE A 185 -8.80 -8.94 -4.19
CA PHE A 185 -8.54 -8.58 -5.58
C PHE A 185 -7.90 -9.76 -6.30
N ALA A 186 -8.33 -9.97 -7.53
CA ALA A 186 -7.76 -11.03 -8.37
C ALA A 186 -6.28 -10.78 -8.67
N ASP A 187 -5.88 -9.51 -8.71
CA ASP A 187 -4.52 -9.08 -9.00
C ASP A 187 -4.24 -7.78 -8.25
N TYR A 188 -3.21 -7.78 -7.40
CA TYR A 188 -2.80 -6.63 -6.60
C TYR A 188 -2.04 -5.56 -7.40
N ASP A 189 -1.59 -5.85 -8.61
CA ASP A 189 -0.94 -4.87 -9.49
C ASP A 189 -1.89 -3.74 -9.91
N TYR A 190 -3.21 -3.98 -9.82
CA TYR A 190 -4.23 -2.94 -10.04
C TYR A 190 -4.58 -2.12 -8.80
N LEU A 191 -3.89 -2.32 -7.67
CA LEU A 191 -4.05 -1.51 -6.47
C LEU A 191 -3.03 -0.38 -6.46
N ALA A 192 -3.52 0.85 -6.61
CA ALA A 192 -2.70 2.05 -6.42
C ALA A 192 -2.85 2.54 -4.98
N LYS A 193 -1.75 2.92 -4.35
CA LYS A 193 -1.77 3.53 -3.03
C LYS A 193 -2.43 4.92 -3.10
N TYR A 194 -3.34 5.20 -2.18
CA TYR A 194 -4.03 6.47 -2.05
C TYR A 194 -3.85 7.02 -0.63
N GLY A 195 -3.11 8.12 -0.50
CA GLY A 195 -2.79 8.66 0.82
C GLY A 195 -1.84 7.77 1.63
N GLU A 196 -2.02 7.74 2.95
CA GLU A 196 -1.09 7.06 3.85
C GLU A 196 -1.40 5.57 4.00
N ASN A 197 -2.68 5.20 4.08
CA ASN A 197 -3.11 3.86 4.51
C ASN A 197 -4.31 3.32 3.72
N MET A 198 -4.61 3.92 2.57
CA MET A 198 -5.71 3.52 1.69
C MET A 198 -5.18 3.07 0.35
N TYR A 199 -6.01 2.28 -0.35
CA TYR A 199 -5.75 1.79 -1.70
C TYR A 199 -6.92 2.11 -2.60
N ASP A 200 -6.62 2.42 -3.85
CA ASP A 200 -7.58 2.65 -4.92
C ASP A 200 -7.49 1.55 -5.96
N LEU A 201 -8.62 1.11 -6.48
CA LEU A 201 -8.64 0.15 -7.57
C LEU A 201 -8.55 0.89 -8.90
N VAL A 202 -7.45 0.68 -9.62
CA VAL A 202 -7.25 1.25 -10.95
C VAL A 202 -8.12 0.50 -11.97
N ASN A 203 -8.50 1.21 -13.03
CA ASN A 203 -9.31 0.63 -14.12
C ASN A 203 -8.72 -0.67 -14.67
N GLY A 204 -9.53 -1.73 -14.64
CA GLY A 204 -9.16 -3.08 -15.09
C GLY A 204 -9.03 -4.09 -13.95
N GLY A 205 -8.92 -3.64 -12.70
CA GLY A 205 -8.92 -4.52 -11.54
C GLY A 205 -10.32 -5.09 -11.25
N THR A 206 -10.37 -6.31 -10.74
CA THR A 206 -11.62 -6.99 -10.37
C THR A 206 -11.62 -7.29 -8.88
N VAL A 207 -12.74 -6.93 -8.24
CA VAL A 207 -13.01 -7.24 -6.84
C VAL A 207 -13.51 -8.68 -6.72
N THR A 208 -12.92 -9.44 -5.82
CA THR A 208 -13.31 -10.82 -5.49
C THR A 208 -13.81 -10.93 -4.05
N ALA A 209 -14.38 -12.06 -3.70
CA ALA A 209 -14.72 -12.33 -2.31
C ALA A 209 -13.43 -12.61 -1.53
N ALA A 210 -13.27 -11.97 -0.38
CA ALA A 210 -12.16 -12.25 0.52
C ALA A 210 -12.37 -13.57 1.27
N ASP A 211 -11.31 -14.35 1.41
CA ASP A 211 -11.25 -15.54 2.30
C ASP A 211 -10.79 -15.16 3.72
N GLY A 212 -10.43 -13.90 3.94
CA GLY A 212 -9.99 -13.37 5.22
C GLY A 212 -11.09 -13.45 6.29
N ARG A 213 -10.69 -13.67 7.54
CA ARG A 213 -11.58 -13.68 8.70
C ARG A 213 -11.35 -12.47 9.56
N ILE A 214 -12.43 -11.92 10.13
CA ILE A 214 -12.32 -10.78 11.05
C ILE A 214 -12.01 -11.28 12.47
N VAL A 215 -11.07 -10.62 13.12
CA VAL A 215 -10.75 -10.79 14.53
C VAL A 215 -11.05 -9.47 15.23
N GLN A 216 -12.00 -9.50 16.18
CA GLN A 216 -12.39 -8.34 16.98
C GLN A 216 -11.40 -8.08 18.11
N GLY A 217 -11.24 -6.81 18.53
CA GLY A 217 -10.34 -6.40 19.61
C GLY A 217 -8.86 -6.49 19.27
N THR A 218 -8.54 -6.47 17.99
CA THR A 218 -7.19 -6.64 17.49
C THR A 218 -6.97 -5.71 16.31
N LEU A 219 -5.76 -5.16 16.18
CA LEU A 219 -5.32 -4.38 15.03
C LEU A 219 -4.15 -5.04 14.34
N GLU A 220 -4.07 -4.91 13.04
CA GLU A 220 -2.91 -5.31 12.26
C GLU A 220 -1.85 -4.21 12.34
N SER A 221 -0.65 -4.54 12.84
CA SER A 221 0.50 -3.63 12.82
C SER A 221 1.13 -3.63 11.43
N SER A 222 1.92 -2.60 11.13
CA SER A 222 2.73 -2.56 9.91
C SER A 222 3.58 -3.82 9.76
N ASN A 223 3.80 -4.28 8.52
CA ASN A 223 4.73 -5.36 8.18
C ASN A 223 6.18 -4.86 8.04
N VAL A 224 6.46 -3.62 8.41
CA VAL A 224 7.80 -3.02 8.39
C VAL A 224 8.64 -3.53 9.56
N ASN A 225 9.82 -4.06 9.27
CA ASN A 225 10.81 -4.37 10.31
C ASN A 225 11.77 -3.18 10.48
N VAL A 226 11.57 -2.41 11.55
CA VAL A 226 12.33 -1.20 11.86
C VAL A 226 13.84 -1.42 11.83
N VAL A 227 14.33 -2.52 12.44
CA VAL A 227 15.77 -2.82 12.52
C VAL A 227 16.34 -3.06 11.13
N SER A 228 15.66 -3.83 10.31
CA SER A 228 16.09 -4.11 8.94
C SER A 228 16.10 -2.85 8.08
N GLU A 229 15.06 -2.00 8.19
CA GLU A 229 15.00 -0.74 7.43
C GLU A 229 16.10 0.25 7.86
N MET A 230 16.42 0.34 9.16
CA MET A 230 17.53 1.15 9.64
C MET A 230 18.88 0.66 9.10
N VAL A 231 19.12 -0.65 9.08
CA VAL A 231 20.36 -1.21 8.52
C VAL A 231 20.46 -0.92 7.02
N ASN A 232 19.35 -1.09 6.28
CA ASN A 232 19.29 -0.77 4.86
C ASN A 232 19.55 0.72 4.62
N MET A 233 18.97 1.61 5.43
CA MET A 233 19.19 3.05 5.35
C MET A 233 20.66 3.43 5.56
N ILE A 234 21.32 2.85 6.57
CA ILE A 234 22.75 3.08 6.82
C ILE A 234 23.59 2.57 5.63
N THR A 235 23.24 1.42 5.07
CA THR A 235 23.97 0.83 3.93
C THR A 235 23.86 1.72 2.69
N ILE A 236 22.67 2.21 2.38
CA ILE A 236 22.42 3.11 1.25
C ILE A 236 23.09 4.48 1.49
N SER A 237 23.00 5.03 2.70
CA SER A 237 23.68 6.29 3.06
C SER A 237 25.20 6.23 2.91
N ARG A 238 25.80 5.05 3.07
CA ARG A 238 27.25 4.87 2.81
C ARG A 238 27.58 4.70 1.34
N ALA A 239 26.62 4.26 0.53
CA ALA A 239 26.79 4.09 -0.92
C ALA A 239 26.55 5.40 -1.69
N TYR A 240 25.77 6.33 -1.10
CA TYR A 240 25.52 7.67 -1.61
C TYR A 240 26.77 8.58 -1.48
#